data_d19021eb5ca06e188e7033613f6f71f7
#
_entry.id   d19021eb5ca06e188e7033613f6f71f7
#
_cell.length_a   1.000
_cell.length_b   1.000
_cell.length_c   1.000
_cell.angle_alpha   90.00
_cell.angle_beta   90.00
_cell.angle_gamma   90.00
#
_symmetry.space_group_name_H-M   'P 1'
#
loop_
_entity.id
_entity.type
_entity.pdbx_description
1 polymer ?
#
loop_
_entity_poly.entity_id
_entity_poly.type
_entity_poly.pdbx_seq_one_letter_code
_entity_poly.pdbx_strand_id
1 'polypeptide(L)'
;MALEEYKRKRRFEETPEPPPKVAVKSGHRFVVQKHRASRLHYDFRLELDGVLLSWAVPKGPSLDPADKRLAMQVEDHPVSYFDFEGIIPENNYGAGSVMVWDVGKWQPLSPVQVEGKYAPANDEEARAMLKKGDLKFRLEGKRLKGDFALIKMKGRRDGSKGNEWLLIKKHDQHQVEDYDIDQYDSSVLTKRSMDEISGDEASAEWRSRPPGRGKVKAPWLADAIAKLDQKKAEERKSASSAAADSTAEAKTKSKKKSSRASKPAKSEPIEIRAAEKKTKKLKSA
;
A
#
# COMPACT_ATOMS: atom_id res chain seq x y z
N MET A 1 6.78 27.61 6.25
CA MET A 1 5.64 27.69 5.32
C MET A 1 5.25 26.28 4.91
N ALA A 2 3.99 26.02 4.55
CA ALA A 2 3.44 24.67 4.46
C ALA A 2 4.09 23.74 3.39
N LEU A 3 4.73 24.23 2.36
CA LEU A 3 5.30 23.43 1.26
C LEU A 3 6.83 23.58 1.07
N GLU A 4 7.55 24.14 2.04
CA GLU A 4 9.00 24.36 1.91
C GLU A 4 9.78 23.04 1.81
N GLU A 5 9.39 22.04 2.58
CA GLU A 5 10.06 20.75 2.54
C GLU A 5 9.76 19.99 1.24
N TYR A 6 8.52 20.07 0.75
CA TYR A 6 8.13 19.55 -0.56
C TYR A 6 8.98 20.17 -1.68
N LYS A 7 9.10 21.52 -1.67
CA LYS A 7 9.92 22.26 -2.64
C LYS A 7 11.41 21.89 -2.56
N ARG A 8 11.95 21.74 -1.34
CA ARG A 8 13.36 21.44 -1.12
C ARG A 8 13.77 20.05 -1.65
N LYS A 9 12.86 19.08 -1.60
CA LYS A 9 13.14 17.69 -1.94
C LYS A 9 12.98 17.37 -3.43
N ARG A 10 12.44 18.30 -4.25
CA ARG A 10 12.06 18.03 -5.63
C ARG A 10 12.75 18.94 -6.63
N ARG A 11 12.96 18.37 -7.82
CA ARG A 11 13.46 19.08 -8.99
C ARG A 11 12.36 19.09 -10.04
N PHE A 12 11.52 20.12 -10.01
CA PHE A 12 10.33 20.22 -10.87
C PHE A 12 10.64 20.31 -12.39
N GLU A 13 11.90 20.47 -12.74
CA GLU A 13 12.38 20.40 -14.13
C GLU A 13 12.67 18.95 -14.57
N GLU A 14 12.72 18.01 -13.63
CA GLU A 14 13.09 16.60 -13.83
C GLU A 14 11.97 15.62 -13.49
N THR A 15 10.83 16.10 -12.97
CA THR A 15 9.71 15.26 -12.52
C THR A 15 8.36 15.83 -13.00
N PRO A 16 7.37 14.97 -13.35
CA PRO A 16 6.02 15.40 -13.68
C PRO A 16 5.20 15.83 -12.47
N GLU A 17 5.78 15.80 -11.25
CA GLU A 17 5.08 16.19 -10.03
C GLU A 17 4.65 17.66 -10.08
N PRO A 18 3.46 17.99 -9.53
CA PRO A 18 2.95 19.36 -9.52
C PRO A 18 3.83 20.34 -8.73
N PRO A 19 3.93 21.61 -9.16
CA PRO A 19 4.70 22.62 -8.44
C PRO A 19 4.07 22.95 -7.07
N PRO A 20 4.86 23.46 -6.10
CA PRO A 20 4.42 23.77 -4.74
C PRO A 20 3.50 24.99 -4.71
N LYS A 21 2.20 24.76 -4.82
CA LYS A 21 1.17 25.82 -4.75
C LYS A 21 0.15 25.48 -3.67
N VAL A 22 0.01 26.38 -2.69
CA VAL A 22 -1.05 26.27 -1.68
C VAL A 22 -2.37 26.68 -2.29
N ALA A 23 -3.42 25.88 -2.11
CA ALA A 23 -4.76 26.18 -2.62
C ALA A 23 -5.44 27.23 -1.71
N VAL A 24 -6.26 28.10 -2.32
CA VAL A 24 -6.97 29.16 -1.60
C VAL A 24 -8.13 28.61 -0.78
N LYS A 25 -8.73 27.48 -1.22
CA LYS A 25 -9.87 26.84 -0.55
C LYS A 25 -9.53 25.39 -0.25
N SER A 26 -9.88 24.89 0.92
CA SER A 26 -9.87 23.48 1.27
C SER A 26 -11.17 22.81 0.83
N GLY A 27 -11.06 21.62 0.23
CA GLY A 27 -12.21 20.82 -0.23
C GLY A 27 -12.52 19.64 0.69
N HIS A 28 -11.81 19.45 1.79
CA HIS A 28 -11.89 18.26 2.65
C HIS A 28 -11.87 16.95 1.86
N ARG A 29 -10.99 16.87 0.88
CA ARG A 29 -10.79 15.65 0.09
C ARG A 29 -9.70 14.81 0.70
N PHE A 30 -9.77 13.51 0.46
CA PHE A 30 -8.65 12.61 0.77
C PHE A 30 -8.29 11.79 -0.46
N VAL A 31 -7.03 11.42 -0.55
CA VAL A 31 -6.52 10.51 -1.55
C VAL A 31 -5.60 9.48 -0.89
N VAL A 32 -5.66 8.26 -1.38
CA VAL A 32 -4.66 7.21 -1.10
C VAL A 32 -3.99 6.86 -2.41
N GLN A 33 -2.67 7.00 -2.45
CA GLN A 33 -1.87 6.66 -3.61
C GLN A 33 -1.02 5.43 -3.30
N LYS A 34 -1.20 4.33 -4.06
CA LYS A 34 -0.33 3.15 -4.01
C LYS A 34 0.96 3.53 -4.72
N HIS A 35 2.09 3.44 -4.04
CA HIS A 35 3.38 3.91 -4.52
C HIS A 35 4.40 2.78 -4.51
N ARG A 36 4.83 2.37 -5.70
CA ARG A 36 5.88 1.38 -5.91
C ARG A 36 7.22 2.11 -6.07
N ALA A 37 7.80 2.52 -4.94
CA ALA A 37 9.14 3.08 -4.85
C ALA A 37 10.17 1.96 -4.55
N SER A 38 11.24 2.24 -3.81
CA SER A 38 12.17 1.21 -3.31
C SER A 38 11.47 0.12 -2.49
N ARG A 39 10.36 0.46 -1.85
CA ARG A 39 9.41 -0.45 -1.18
C ARG A 39 8.00 0.00 -1.47
N LEU A 40 7.10 -0.97 -1.70
CA LEU A 40 5.68 -0.68 -1.85
C LEU A 40 5.14 -0.08 -0.55
N HIS A 41 4.39 1.01 -0.67
CA HIS A 41 3.65 1.64 0.42
C HIS A 41 2.44 2.39 -0.14
N TYR A 42 1.62 2.92 0.75
CA TYR A 42 0.46 3.71 0.40
C TYR A 42 0.59 5.10 1.04
N ASP A 43 0.55 6.14 0.22
CA ASP A 43 0.52 7.52 0.68
C ASP A 43 -0.91 7.91 1.00
N PHE A 44 -1.22 8.07 2.27
CA PHE A 44 -2.51 8.53 2.77
C PHE A 44 -2.47 10.04 2.96
N ARG A 45 -3.37 10.79 2.32
CA ARG A 45 -3.35 12.26 2.32
C ARG A 45 -4.72 12.82 2.63
N LEU A 46 -4.76 13.85 3.51
CA LEU A 46 -5.96 14.59 3.90
C LEU A 46 -5.78 16.06 3.51
N GLU A 47 -6.71 16.61 2.75
CA GLU A 47 -6.72 18.03 2.40
C GLU A 47 -7.18 18.89 3.59
N LEU A 48 -6.31 19.75 4.07
CA LEU A 48 -6.59 20.75 5.10
C LEU A 48 -5.73 21.99 4.85
N ASP A 49 -6.26 23.18 5.08
CA ASP A 49 -5.53 24.46 4.96
C ASP A 49 -4.86 24.68 3.58
N GLY A 50 -5.46 24.13 2.51
CA GLY A 50 -4.98 24.29 1.14
C GLY A 50 -3.76 23.44 0.78
N VAL A 51 -3.43 22.44 1.60
CA VAL A 51 -2.39 21.44 1.36
C VAL A 51 -2.93 20.03 1.62
N LEU A 52 -2.17 19.03 1.21
CA LEU A 52 -2.41 17.62 1.52
C LEU A 52 -1.47 17.21 2.65
N LEU A 53 -1.97 17.13 3.88
CA LEU A 53 -1.26 16.49 4.99
C LEU A 53 -1.02 15.03 4.64
N SER A 54 0.19 14.52 4.82
CA SER A 54 0.59 13.26 4.21
C SER A 54 1.26 12.28 5.16
N TRP A 55 0.90 10.99 5.03
CA TRP A 55 1.49 9.87 5.77
C TRP A 55 1.78 8.71 4.82
N ALA A 56 3.00 8.17 4.87
CA ALA A 56 3.35 6.92 4.21
C ALA A 56 2.94 5.73 5.10
N VAL A 57 2.12 4.83 4.57
CA VAL A 57 1.58 3.65 5.26
C VAL A 57 2.12 2.38 4.60
N PRO A 58 3.15 1.72 5.16
CA PRO A 58 3.85 0.60 4.49
C PRO A 58 2.97 -0.60 4.15
N LYS A 59 1.98 -0.90 5.00
CA LYS A 59 1.02 -2.00 4.78
C LYS A 59 -0.34 -1.52 4.24
N GLY A 60 -0.44 -0.24 3.87
CA GLY A 60 -1.69 0.38 3.46
C GLY A 60 -2.74 0.52 4.57
N PRO A 61 -3.81 1.30 4.32
CA PRO A 61 -4.95 1.40 5.23
C PRO A 61 -5.70 0.07 5.32
N SER A 62 -6.48 -0.11 6.39
CA SER A 62 -7.32 -1.29 6.59
C SER A 62 -8.73 -0.89 7.02
N LEU A 63 -9.73 -1.70 6.65
CA LEU A 63 -11.10 -1.61 7.16
C LEU A 63 -11.31 -2.50 8.39
N ASP A 64 -10.30 -3.28 8.80
CA ASP A 64 -10.36 -4.09 10.02
C ASP A 64 -9.94 -3.24 11.25
N PRO A 65 -10.82 -3.08 12.26
CA PRO A 65 -10.48 -2.38 13.50
C PRO A 65 -9.36 -3.04 14.33
N ALA A 66 -9.09 -4.32 14.15
CA ALA A 66 -7.98 -5.01 14.79
C ALA A 66 -6.62 -4.56 14.26
N ASP A 67 -6.58 -4.07 13.05
CA ASP A 67 -5.36 -3.61 12.39
C ASP A 67 -4.93 -2.21 12.88
N LYS A 68 -3.70 -2.15 13.38
CA LYS A 68 -3.02 -0.89 13.71
C LYS A 68 -1.92 -0.64 12.69
N ARG A 69 -2.23 0.15 11.66
CA ARG A 69 -1.31 0.41 10.55
C ARG A 69 -0.35 1.54 10.90
N LEU A 70 0.95 1.27 10.85
CA LEU A 70 1.96 2.32 10.98
C LEU A 70 1.78 3.33 9.86
N ALA A 71 1.77 4.61 10.20
CA ALA A 71 1.67 5.74 9.30
C ALA A 71 2.79 6.74 9.63
N MET A 72 3.74 6.89 8.72
CA MET A 72 4.88 7.79 8.89
C MET A 72 4.52 9.15 8.32
N GLN A 73 4.40 10.18 9.16
CA GLN A 73 4.14 11.53 8.68
C GLN A 73 5.33 12.00 7.83
N VAL A 74 5.02 12.47 6.65
CA VAL A 74 5.97 13.02 5.68
C VAL A 74 5.63 14.49 5.40
N GLU A 75 6.33 15.12 4.47
CA GLU A 75 6.04 16.50 4.07
C GLU A 75 4.66 16.67 3.48
N ASP A 76 4.05 17.83 3.69
CA ASP A 76 2.80 18.22 3.06
C ASP A 76 2.98 18.36 1.55
N HIS A 77 1.94 18.00 0.79
CA HIS A 77 1.93 18.09 -0.66
C HIS A 77 0.94 19.17 -1.15
N PRO A 78 1.16 19.74 -2.36
CA PRO A 78 0.18 20.66 -2.93
C PRO A 78 -1.13 19.92 -3.28
N VAL A 79 -2.25 20.62 -3.22
CA VAL A 79 -3.57 20.05 -3.55
C VAL A 79 -3.62 19.53 -5.00
N SER A 80 -2.84 20.11 -5.90
CA SER A 80 -2.69 19.62 -7.28
C SER A 80 -2.05 18.24 -7.40
N TYR A 81 -1.49 17.70 -6.32
CA TYR A 81 -0.99 16.30 -6.27
C TYR A 81 -2.10 15.27 -6.07
N PHE A 82 -3.34 15.72 -5.83
CA PHE A 82 -4.47 14.87 -5.46
C PHE A 82 -4.78 13.77 -6.47
N ASP A 83 -4.71 14.08 -7.75
CA ASP A 83 -4.99 13.17 -8.87
C ASP A 83 -3.71 12.73 -9.61
N PHE A 84 -2.55 12.98 -9.03
CA PHE A 84 -1.29 12.58 -9.64
C PHE A 84 -1.18 11.05 -9.73
N GLU A 85 -1.05 10.57 -10.96
CA GLU A 85 -0.82 9.18 -11.32
C GLU A 85 0.22 9.13 -12.44
N GLY A 86 1.26 8.31 -12.27
CA GLY A 86 2.34 8.23 -13.25
C GLY A 86 3.66 7.74 -12.65
N ILE A 87 4.76 8.07 -13.31
CA ILE A 87 6.10 7.62 -12.96
C ILE A 87 6.93 8.83 -12.51
N ILE A 88 7.48 8.74 -11.29
CA ILE A 88 8.53 9.65 -10.81
C ILE A 88 9.86 9.03 -11.24
N PRO A 89 10.67 9.72 -12.07
CA PRO A 89 11.89 9.16 -12.63
C PRO A 89 12.93 8.77 -11.59
N GLU A 90 13.75 7.79 -11.92
CA GLU A 90 14.90 7.40 -11.10
C GLU A 90 15.82 8.58 -10.79
N ASN A 91 16.48 8.55 -9.65
CA ASN A 91 17.31 9.61 -9.08
C ASN A 91 16.55 10.85 -8.55
N ASN A 92 15.23 10.87 -8.61
CA ASN A 92 14.40 11.86 -7.92
C ASN A 92 13.94 11.33 -6.56
N TYR A 93 13.63 12.24 -5.64
CA TYR A 93 13.04 11.87 -4.36
C TYR A 93 11.65 11.25 -4.58
N GLY A 94 11.42 10.07 -4.04
CA GLY A 94 10.17 9.36 -4.25
C GLY A 94 10.07 8.63 -5.60
N ALA A 95 11.20 8.38 -6.29
CA ALA A 95 11.21 7.65 -7.56
C ALA A 95 10.42 6.35 -7.52
N GLY A 96 9.61 6.11 -8.57
CA GLY A 96 8.74 4.94 -8.70
C GLY A 96 7.40 5.26 -9.33
N SER A 97 6.53 4.26 -9.41
CA SER A 97 5.20 4.39 -10.02
C SER A 97 4.15 4.71 -8.95
N VAL A 98 3.29 5.66 -9.25
CA VAL A 98 2.22 6.14 -8.38
C VAL A 98 0.87 5.88 -9.02
N MET A 99 -0.04 5.23 -8.30
CA MET A 99 -1.41 4.91 -8.72
C MET A 99 -2.40 5.47 -7.71
N VAL A 100 -3.44 6.14 -8.17
CA VAL A 100 -4.53 6.63 -7.29
C VAL A 100 -5.40 5.45 -6.87
N TRP A 101 -5.13 4.93 -5.65
CA TRP A 101 -5.79 3.75 -5.12
C TRP A 101 -7.18 4.04 -4.55
N ASP A 102 -7.38 5.18 -3.85
CA ASP A 102 -8.71 5.62 -3.39
C ASP A 102 -8.82 7.14 -3.35
N VAL A 103 -10.02 7.66 -3.53
CA VAL A 103 -10.35 9.09 -3.43
C VAL A 103 -11.73 9.29 -2.82
N GLY A 104 -11.90 10.40 -2.13
CA GLY A 104 -13.18 10.77 -1.56
C GLY A 104 -13.13 12.06 -0.76
N LYS A 105 -14.11 12.19 0.13
CA LYS A 105 -14.19 13.28 1.12
C LYS A 105 -13.85 12.74 2.50
N TRP A 106 -13.33 13.62 3.34
CA TRP A 106 -13.15 13.34 4.75
C TRP A 106 -13.81 14.43 5.59
N GLN A 107 -14.22 14.07 6.79
CA GLN A 107 -14.84 14.95 7.76
C GLN A 107 -14.14 14.77 9.10
N PRO A 108 -13.56 15.81 9.71
CA PRO A 108 -13.08 15.72 11.08
C PRO A 108 -14.24 15.42 12.02
N LEU A 109 -13.96 14.64 13.05
CA LEU A 109 -14.95 14.20 14.04
C LEU A 109 -14.58 14.72 15.42
N SER A 110 -15.58 15.14 16.20
CA SER A 110 -15.36 15.54 17.58
C SER A 110 -14.70 14.40 18.37
N PRO A 111 -13.77 14.71 19.29
CA PRO A 111 -13.15 13.69 20.13
C PRO A 111 -14.15 13.04 21.11
N VAL A 112 -15.30 13.67 21.32
CA VAL A 112 -16.35 13.19 22.25
C VAL A 112 -17.46 12.52 21.47
N GLN A 113 -17.84 11.32 21.90
CA GLN A 113 -19.02 10.64 21.39
C GLN A 113 -20.28 11.10 22.12
N VAL A 114 -21.35 11.31 21.38
CA VAL A 114 -22.70 11.50 21.91
C VAL A 114 -23.53 10.31 21.46
N GLU A 115 -24.13 9.59 22.39
CA GLU A 115 -24.91 8.36 22.13
C GLU A 115 -24.14 7.32 21.27
N GLY A 116 -22.85 7.17 21.54
CA GLY A 116 -21.98 6.22 20.82
C GLY A 116 -21.56 6.66 19.41
N LYS A 117 -21.92 7.87 18.96
CA LYS A 117 -21.57 8.43 17.65
C LYS A 117 -20.68 9.65 17.79
N TYR A 118 -19.76 9.79 16.86
CA TYR A 118 -18.94 11.01 16.73
C TYR A 118 -19.72 12.07 15.96
N ALA A 119 -19.80 13.28 16.50
CA ALA A 119 -20.32 14.45 15.79
C ALA A 119 -19.27 15.00 14.81
N PRO A 120 -19.69 15.65 13.71
CA PRO A 120 -18.79 16.42 12.86
C PRO A 120 -18.06 17.51 13.67
N ALA A 121 -16.78 17.71 13.37
CA ALA A 121 -15.96 18.80 13.90
C ALA A 121 -15.59 19.78 12.77
N ASN A 122 -15.09 20.97 13.16
CA ASN A 122 -14.61 21.99 12.23
C ASN A 122 -13.09 21.91 12.05
N ASP A 123 -12.53 22.77 11.18
CA ASP A 123 -11.09 22.81 10.86
C ASP A 123 -10.22 23.21 12.05
N GLU A 124 -10.72 24.09 12.94
CA GLU A 124 -9.99 24.49 14.12
C GLU A 124 -9.84 23.32 15.10
N GLU A 125 -10.91 22.57 15.31
CA GLU A 125 -10.89 21.35 16.10
C GLU A 125 -9.98 20.29 15.47
N ALA A 126 -10.00 20.16 14.13
CA ALA A 126 -9.08 19.26 13.42
C ALA A 126 -7.61 19.62 13.66
N ARG A 127 -7.27 20.92 13.58
CA ARG A 127 -5.90 21.40 13.88
C ARG A 127 -5.52 21.13 15.34
N ALA A 128 -6.43 21.36 16.27
CA ALA A 128 -6.20 21.08 17.70
C ALA A 128 -5.95 19.59 17.94
N MET A 129 -6.72 18.70 17.30
CA MET A 129 -6.54 17.25 17.36
C MET A 129 -5.20 16.82 16.75
N LEU A 130 -4.81 17.36 15.60
CA LEU A 130 -3.51 17.10 14.95
C LEU A 130 -2.35 17.52 15.86
N LYS A 131 -2.43 18.73 16.46
CA LYS A 131 -1.42 19.21 17.41
C LYS A 131 -1.31 18.32 18.65
N LYS A 132 -2.45 17.80 19.14
CA LYS A 132 -2.50 16.86 20.25
C LYS A 132 -1.99 15.46 19.86
N GLY A 133 -2.01 15.13 18.57
CA GLY A 133 -1.64 13.81 18.05
C GLY A 133 -2.76 12.76 18.16
N ASP A 134 -4.02 13.17 18.07
CA ASP A 134 -5.18 12.30 18.12
C ASP A 134 -6.29 12.87 17.23
N LEU A 135 -6.18 12.65 15.90
CA LEU A 135 -7.16 13.08 14.91
C LEU A 135 -8.18 11.97 14.67
N LYS A 136 -9.46 12.28 14.90
CA LYS A 136 -10.59 11.42 14.53
C LYS A 136 -11.29 12.00 13.31
N PHE A 137 -11.65 11.12 12.36
CA PHE A 137 -12.25 11.56 11.11
C PHE A 137 -13.07 10.45 10.46
N ARG A 138 -14.01 10.84 9.61
CA ARG A 138 -14.79 9.96 8.74
C ARG A 138 -14.29 10.05 7.32
N LEU A 139 -14.21 8.92 6.64
CA LEU A 139 -13.94 8.81 5.21
C LEU A 139 -15.20 8.43 4.44
N GLU A 140 -15.37 9.06 3.28
CA GLU A 140 -16.40 8.77 2.28
C GLU A 140 -15.69 8.56 0.94
N GLY A 141 -14.93 7.46 0.86
CA GLY A 141 -14.17 7.07 -0.32
C GLY A 141 -14.89 6.09 -1.21
N LYS A 142 -14.27 5.74 -2.31
CA LYS A 142 -14.74 4.65 -3.17
C LYS A 142 -14.50 3.29 -2.52
N ARG A 143 -13.38 3.14 -1.79
CA ARG A 143 -12.97 1.93 -1.08
C ARG A 143 -13.04 2.10 0.43
N LEU A 144 -12.41 3.14 0.97
CA LEU A 144 -12.39 3.38 2.41
C LEU A 144 -13.63 4.18 2.83
N LYS A 145 -14.37 3.66 3.80
CA LYS A 145 -15.56 4.29 4.35
C LYS A 145 -15.61 4.18 5.86
N GLY A 146 -16.31 5.13 6.50
CA GLY A 146 -16.57 5.14 7.94
C GLY A 146 -15.48 5.85 8.74
N ASP A 147 -15.43 5.55 10.04
CA ASP A 147 -14.69 6.32 11.03
C ASP A 147 -13.28 5.74 11.22
N PHE A 148 -12.30 6.64 11.31
CA PHE A 148 -10.88 6.33 11.49
C PHE A 148 -10.27 7.22 12.57
N ALA A 149 -9.09 6.83 13.05
CA ALA A 149 -8.24 7.64 13.89
C ALA A 149 -6.78 7.60 13.41
N LEU A 150 -6.12 8.75 13.43
CA LEU A 150 -4.67 8.90 13.35
C LEU A 150 -4.15 9.27 14.72
N ILE A 151 -3.36 8.38 15.33
CA ILE A 151 -2.85 8.54 16.69
C ILE A 151 -1.33 8.60 16.64
N LYS A 152 -0.76 9.73 17.07
CA LYS A 152 0.67 9.95 17.16
C LYS A 152 1.28 9.08 18.23
N MET A 153 2.29 8.31 17.87
CA MET A 153 3.01 7.47 18.82
C MET A 153 3.89 8.34 19.71
N LYS A 154 3.81 8.14 21.02
CA LYS A 154 4.76 8.75 21.96
C LYS A 154 6.10 8.04 21.77
N GLY A 155 7.10 8.77 21.30
CA GLY A 155 8.43 8.22 21.06
C GLY A 155 9.00 7.59 22.35
N ARG A 156 9.17 6.29 22.33
CA ARG A 156 9.81 5.49 23.40
C ARG A 156 11.07 4.78 22.92
N ARG A 157 11.41 4.93 21.63
CA ARG A 157 12.61 4.27 21.07
C ARG A 157 13.67 5.31 20.83
N ASP A 158 14.87 4.99 21.25
CA ASP A 158 16.07 5.72 20.86
C ASP A 158 16.14 5.76 19.33
N GLY A 159 16.25 6.94 18.73
CA GLY A 159 16.22 7.13 17.28
C GLY A 159 14.85 7.42 16.65
N SER A 160 13.74 7.49 17.40
CA SER A 160 12.44 7.94 16.88
C SER A 160 12.49 9.39 16.45
N LYS A 161 12.04 9.69 15.21
CA LYS A 161 11.95 11.04 14.67
C LYS A 161 10.71 11.80 15.15
N GLY A 162 9.80 11.12 15.88
CA GLY A 162 8.55 11.70 16.37
C GLY A 162 7.50 11.96 15.28
N ASN A 163 7.65 11.32 14.12
CA ASN A 163 6.71 11.40 12.99
C ASN A 163 5.91 10.09 12.79
N GLU A 164 6.00 9.16 13.75
CA GLU A 164 5.28 7.91 13.75
C GLU A 164 3.85 8.08 14.27
N TRP A 165 2.88 7.62 13.48
CA TRP A 165 1.47 7.58 13.79
C TRP A 165 0.91 6.16 13.58
N LEU A 166 -0.26 5.90 14.13
CA LEU A 166 -1.07 4.72 13.83
C LEU A 166 -2.36 5.16 13.14
N LEU A 167 -2.61 4.60 11.96
CA LEU A 167 -3.89 4.69 11.28
C LEU A 167 -4.74 3.48 11.68
N ILE A 168 -5.91 3.75 12.27
CA ILE A 168 -6.77 2.72 12.87
C ILE A 168 -8.20 2.93 12.40
N LYS A 169 -8.84 1.88 11.88
CA LYS A 169 -10.28 1.84 11.64
C LYS A 169 -11.03 1.78 12.97
N LYS A 170 -12.09 2.56 13.11
CA LYS A 170 -12.99 2.48 14.26
C LYS A 170 -14.12 1.50 13.98
N HIS A 171 -14.70 0.93 15.04
CA HIS A 171 -15.87 0.09 14.91
C HIS A 171 -17.06 0.89 14.40
N ASP A 172 -17.58 0.51 13.24
CA ASP A 172 -18.79 1.05 12.62
C ASP A 172 -19.35 0.06 11.59
N GLN A 173 -20.42 0.43 10.90
CA GLN A 173 -21.07 -0.40 9.88
C GLN A 173 -20.25 -0.69 8.63
N HIS A 174 -19.09 -0.05 8.46
CA HIS A 174 -18.20 -0.20 7.31
C HIS A 174 -16.94 -0.99 7.65
N GLN A 175 -16.87 -1.59 8.85
CA GLN A 175 -15.75 -2.47 9.19
C GLN A 175 -15.79 -3.76 8.38
N VAL A 176 -14.62 -4.28 8.06
CA VAL A 176 -14.42 -5.56 7.36
C VAL A 176 -13.33 -6.32 8.11
N GLU A 177 -13.70 -7.45 8.71
CA GLU A 177 -12.76 -8.35 9.36
C GLU A 177 -11.84 -9.01 8.32
N ASP A 178 -10.60 -9.27 8.69
CA ASP A 178 -9.58 -9.87 7.80
C ASP A 178 -9.42 -9.11 6.47
N TYR A 179 -9.50 -7.77 6.52
CA TYR A 179 -9.42 -6.93 5.33
C TYR A 179 -8.12 -7.10 4.57
N ASP A 180 -8.22 -7.56 3.33
CA ASP A 180 -7.10 -7.72 2.41
C ASP A 180 -7.06 -6.58 1.36
N ILE A 181 -6.07 -5.70 1.49
CA ILE A 181 -5.88 -4.56 0.59
C ILE A 181 -5.38 -4.97 -0.80
N ASP A 182 -4.74 -6.13 -0.92
CA ASP A 182 -4.14 -6.60 -2.18
C ASP A 182 -5.20 -7.04 -3.21
N GLN A 183 -6.44 -7.24 -2.79
CA GLN A 183 -7.58 -7.48 -3.69
C GLN A 183 -7.90 -6.27 -4.59
N TYR A 184 -7.35 -5.09 -4.30
CA TYR A 184 -7.63 -3.84 -5.01
C TYR A 184 -6.38 -3.32 -5.72
N ASP A 185 -6.06 -3.86 -6.88
CA ASP A 185 -4.85 -3.52 -7.64
C ASP A 185 -5.13 -2.69 -8.90
N SER A 186 -6.07 -1.77 -8.85
CA SER A 186 -6.37 -0.87 -9.96
C SER A 186 -6.63 0.55 -9.50
N SER A 187 -6.32 1.54 -10.34
CA SER A 187 -6.66 2.94 -10.10
C SER A 187 -8.17 3.15 -10.03
N VAL A 188 -8.63 3.93 -9.04
CA VAL A 188 -10.04 4.34 -9.00
C VAL A 188 -10.38 5.42 -10.03
N LEU A 189 -9.38 6.10 -10.60
CA LEU A 189 -9.54 7.13 -11.63
C LEU A 189 -9.45 6.53 -13.04
N THR A 190 -8.33 5.90 -13.36
CA THR A 190 -8.03 5.42 -14.73
C THR A 190 -8.36 3.95 -14.95
N LYS A 191 -8.61 3.19 -13.89
CA LYS A 191 -8.81 1.72 -13.91
C LYS A 191 -7.56 0.90 -14.25
N ARG A 192 -6.43 1.55 -14.52
CA ARG A 192 -5.16 0.88 -14.81
C ARG A 192 -4.58 0.23 -13.55
N SER A 193 -3.94 -0.89 -13.74
CA SER A 193 -3.09 -1.53 -12.72
C SER A 193 -1.77 -0.77 -12.54
N MET A 194 -1.03 -1.10 -11.47
CA MET A 194 0.30 -0.53 -11.25
C MET A 194 1.29 -0.89 -12.37
N ASP A 195 1.16 -2.09 -12.96
CA ASP A 195 2.02 -2.54 -14.04
C ASP A 195 1.71 -1.82 -15.37
N GLU A 196 0.43 -1.59 -15.65
CA GLU A 196 0.02 -0.78 -16.79
C GLU A 196 0.49 0.67 -16.68
N ILE A 197 0.44 1.29 -15.48
CA ILE A 197 0.95 2.64 -15.26
C ILE A 197 2.48 2.68 -15.46
N SER A 198 3.21 1.67 -14.98
CA SER A 198 4.67 1.62 -15.11
C SER A 198 5.17 1.25 -16.50
N GLY A 199 4.35 0.58 -17.31
CA GLY A 199 4.67 0.17 -18.70
C GLY A 199 4.11 1.09 -19.77
N ASP A 200 3.24 2.03 -19.44
CA ASP A 200 2.58 2.91 -20.38
C ASP A 200 3.52 4.07 -20.80
N GLU A 201 3.90 4.12 -22.08
CA GLU A 201 4.68 5.22 -22.65
C GLU A 201 3.97 6.58 -22.56
N ALA A 202 2.63 6.58 -22.45
CA ALA A 202 1.80 7.76 -22.24
C ALA A 202 1.61 8.13 -20.76
N SER A 203 2.06 7.30 -19.82
CA SER A 203 2.15 7.70 -18.40
C SER A 203 3.00 8.96 -18.32
N ALA A 204 2.62 9.88 -17.43
CA ALA A 204 3.38 11.12 -17.18
C ALA A 204 4.80 10.78 -16.70
N GLU A 205 5.63 10.31 -17.62
CA GLU A 205 7.03 9.99 -17.40
C GLU A 205 7.88 11.13 -17.98
N TRP A 206 8.61 11.78 -17.12
CA TRP A 206 9.69 12.65 -17.59
C TRP A 206 10.93 11.78 -17.85
N ARG A 207 11.25 11.52 -19.12
CA ARG A 207 12.55 10.92 -19.47
C ARG A 207 13.64 11.97 -19.26
N SER A 208 14.24 12.00 -18.07
CA SER A 208 15.50 12.71 -17.91
C SER A 208 16.49 12.13 -18.95
N ARG A 209 17.23 13.00 -19.66
CA ARG A 209 18.34 12.57 -20.51
C ARG A 209 19.20 11.61 -19.70
N PRO A 210 19.60 10.46 -20.27
CA PRO A 210 20.51 9.55 -19.56
C PRO A 210 21.68 10.39 -19.07
N PRO A 211 22.14 10.23 -17.83
CA PRO A 211 23.23 11.00 -17.29
C PRO A 211 24.36 10.92 -18.32
N GLY A 212 24.73 12.06 -18.87
CA GLY A 212 25.85 12.10 -19.82
C GLY A 212 27.00 11.36 -19.15
N ARG A 213 27.72 10.49 -19.89
CA ARG A 213 28.84 9.68 -19.40
C ARG A 213 29.85 10.54 -18.65
N GLY A 214 29.44 11.02 -17.48
CA GLY A 214 30.31 11.64 -16.49
C GLY A 214 31.23 10.55 -15.96
N LYS A 215 32.54 10.75 -16.09
CA LYS A 215 33.56 9.86 -15.54
C LYS A 215 33.17 9.51 -14.11
N VAL A 216 32.95 8.22 -13.84
CA VAL A 216 32.67 7.69 -12.50
C VAL A 216 33.80 8.16 -11.58
N LYS A 217 33.51 9.09 -10.67
CA LYS A 217 34.49 9.68 -9.74
C LYS A 217 35.03 8.68 -8.69
N ALA A 218 34.61 7.41 -8.76
CA ALA A 218 35.05 6.36 -7.84
C ALA A 218 35.20 5.02 -8.59
N PRO A 219 36.33 4.75 -9.25
CA PRO A 219 36.60 3.49 -9.98
C PRO A 219 36.35 2.24 -9.11
N TRP A 220 36.68 2.32 -7.81
CA TRP A 220 36.49 1.22 -6.86
C TRP A 220 35.04 0.80 -6.67
N LEU A 221 34.07 1.72 -6.87
CA LEU A 221 32.66 1.41 -6.73
C LEU A 221 32.14 0.61 -7.94
N ALA A 222 32.65 0.90 -9.14
CA ALA A 222 32.34 0.13 -10.35
C ALA A 222 32.86 -1.32 -10.22
N ASP A 223 34.07 -1.50 -9.68
CA ASP A 223 34.64 -2.82 -9.42
C ASP A 223 33.89 -3.58 -8.32
N ALA A 224 33.41 -2.89 -7.29
CA ALA A 224 32.64 -3.51 -6.22
C ALA A 224 31.27 -3.98 -6.73
N ILE A 225 30.59 -3.19 -7.59
CA ILE A 225 29.33 -3.58 -8.22
C ILE A 225 29.54 -4.77 -9.16
N ALA A 226 30.59 -4.76 -10.00
CA ALA A 226 30.88 -5.86 -10.89
C ALA A 226 31.17 -7.18 -10.15
N LYS A 227 31.88 -7.13 -9.01
CA LYS A 227 32.10 -8.30 -8.13
C LYS A 227 30.81 -8.82 -7.49
N LEU A 228 29.89 -7.92 -7.09
CA LEU A 228 28.59 -8.31 -6.54
C LEU A 228 27.70 -8.98 -7.60
N ASP A 229 27.73 -8.49 -8.83
CA ASP A 229 26.96 -9.06 -9.93
C ASP A 229 27.52 -10.42 -10.37
N GLN A 230 28.85 -10.59 -10.39
CA GLN A 230 29.48 -11.89 -10.61
C GLN A 230 29.10 -12.90 -9.53
N LYS A 231 29.18 -12.52 -8.26
CA LYS A 231 28.78 -13.39 -7.15
C LYS A 231 27.32 -13.84 -7.23
N LYS A 232 26.41 -12.93 -7.57
CA LYS A 232 24.99 -13.26 -7.79
C LYS A 232 24.77 -14.18 -8.99
N ALA A 233 25.56 -14.03 -10.05
CA ALA A 233 25.49 -14.91 -11.22
C ALA A 233 26.01 -16.32 -10.90
N GLU A 234 27.03 -16.46 -10.07
CA GLU A 234 27.58 -17.74 -9.60
C GLU A 234 26.59 -18.44 -8.65
N GLU A 235 25.97 -17.70 -7.72
CA GLU A 235 24.93 -18.22 -6.83
C GLU A 235 23.70 -18.72 -7.60
N ARG A 236 23.32 -18.05 -8.69
CA ARG A 236 22.23 -18.50 -9.56
C ARG A 236 22.61 -19.75 -10.36
N LYS A 237 23.84 -19.90 -10.81
CA LYS A 237 24.34 -21.08 -11.50
C LYS A 237 24.41 -22.30 -10.57
N SER A 238 24.90 -22.12 -9.34
CA SER A 238 24.96 -23.19 -8.35
C SER A 238 23.57 -23.64 -7.88
N ALA A 239 22.61 -22.71 -7.74
CA ALA A 239 21.22 -23.06 -7.42
C ALA A 239 20.54 -23.83 -8.57
N SER A 240 20.86 -23.51 -9.83
CA SER A 240 20.33 -24.19 -10.99
C SER A 240 20.93 -25.60 -11.19
N SER A 241 22.21 -25.82 -10.84
CA SER A 241 22.84 -27.12 -10.89
C SER A 241 22.36 -28.05 -9.77
N ALA A 242 22.11 -27.52 -8.57
CA ALA A 242 21.54 -28.28 -7.46
C ALA A 242 20.08 -28.74 -7.74
N ALA A 243 19.30 -27.93 -8.49
CA ALA A 243 17.96 -28.31 -8.92
C ALA A 243 17.96 -29.39 -10.02
N ALA A 244 19.00 -29.42 -10.86
CA ALA A 244 19.14 -30.45 -11.91
C ALA A 244 19.55 -31.81 -11.34
N ASP A 245 20.37 -31.85 -10.28
CA ASP A 245 20.85 -33.08 -9.65
C ASP A 245 19.73 -33.75 -8.82
N SER A 246 18.88 -32.97 -8.17
CA SER A 246 17.72 -33.48 -7.43
C SER A 246 16.65 -34.14 -8.32
N THR A 247 16.58 -33.73 -9.61
CA THR A 247 15.67 -34.35 -10.62
C THR A 247 16.23 -35.61 -11.23
N ALA A 248 17.54 -35.83 -11.21
CA ALA A 248 18.19 -37.05 -11.67
C ALA A 248 18.05 -38.20 -10.66
N GLU A 249 18.17 -37.94 -9.35
CA GLU A 249 17.98 -38.96 -8.31
C GLU A 249 16.50 -39.45 -8.17
N ALA A 250 15.54 -38.55 -8.45
CA ALA A 250 14.13 -38.92 -8.40
C ALA A 250 13.74 -39.87 -9.56
N LYS A 251 14.41 -39.84 -10.72
CA LYS A 251 14.15 -40.72 -11.87
C LYS A 251 14.77 -42.11 -11.73
N THR A 252 15.80 -42.29 -10.92
CA THR A 252 16.43 -43.62 -10.69
C THR A 252 15.74 -44.42 -9.61
N LYS A 253 15.01 -43.80 -8.68
CA LYS A 253 14.22 -44.53 -7.66
C LYS A 253 12.87 -45.03 -8.13
N SER A 254 12.33 -44.54 -9.25
CA SER A 254 11.03 -44.99 -9.79
C SER A 254 11.10 -46.25 -10.68
N LYS A 255 12.32 -46.64 -11.15
CA LYS A 255 12.49 -47.83 -12.03
C LYS A 255 12.76 -49.13 -11.29
N LYS A 256 12.83 -49.15 -9.95
CA LYS A 256 13.15 -50.38 -9.19
C LYS A 256 11.99 -50.95 -8.36
N LYS A 257 10.75 -50.50 -8.59
CA LYS A 257 9.55 -50.95 -7.85
C LYS A 257 8.38 -51.45 -8.74
N SER A 258 8.68 -51.93 -9.94
CA SER A 258 7.67 -52.50 -10.84
C SER A 258 8.10 -53.92 -11.28
N SER A 259 8.15 -54.85 -10.34
CA SER A 259 8.08 -56.29 -10.64
C SER A 259 7.73 -57.05 -9.37
N ARG A 260 6.45 -57.12 -9.02
CA ARG A 260 5.89 -58.27 -8.31
C ARG A 260 4.38 -58.25 -8.47
N ALA A 261 3.92 -59.17 -9.29
CA ALA A 261 2.53 -59.45 -9.56
C ALA A 261 1.83 -60.06 -8.35
N SER A 262 0.55 -59.80 -8.16
CA SER A 262 -0.48 -60.86 -8.04
C SER A 262 -1.86 -60.27 -7.73
N LYS A 263 -2.74 -60.61 -8.64
CA LYS A 263 -4.16 -61.02 -8.62
C LYS A 263 -5.25 -60.16 -7.92
N PRO A 264 -6.45 -60.12 -8.51
CA PRO A 264 -7.54 -59.23 -8.17
C PRO A 264 -8.53 -59.86 -7.18
N ALA A 265 -9.14 -59.00 -6.37
CA ALA A 265 -10.32 -59.34 -5.56
C ALA A 265 -11.46 -58.37 -5.83
N LYS A 266 -12.63 -58.96 -5.90
CA LYS A 266 -13.94 -58.56 -6.37
C LYS A 266 -14.49 -57.25 -5.77
N SER A 267 -15.26 -56.59 -6.61
CA SER A 267 -16.22 -55.52 -6.37
C SER A 267 -17.40 -55.97 -5.49
N GLU A 268 -17.79 -55.08 -4.55
CA GLU A 268 -19.17 -54.95 -4.10
C GLU A 268 -19.52 -53.47 -3.91
N PRO A 269 -20.78 -53.03 -4.17
CA PRO A 269 -21.18 -51.64 -4.23
C PRO A 269 -21.68 -51.14 -2.86
N ILE A 270 -21.34 -49.91 -2.49
CA ILE A 270 -21.89 -49.24 -1.31
C ILE A 270 -23.05 -48.35 -1.76
N GLU A 271 -24.23 -48.65 -1.19
CA GLU A 271 -25.48 -47.92 -1.32
C GLU A 271 -25.41 -46.48 -0.81
N ILE A 272 -26.01 -45.59 -1.56
CA ILE A 272 -26.28 -44.18 -1.19
C ILE A 272 -27.55 -44.17 -0.32
N ARG A 273 -27.44 -43.81 0.94
CA ARG A 273 -28.59 -43.46 1.78
C ARG A 273 -28.80 -41.97 1.81
N ALA A 274 -29.90 -41.53 1.24
CA ALA A 274 -30.49 -40.22 1.39
C ALA A 274 -31.02 -40.03 2.82
N ALA A 275 -30.75 -38.89 3.42
CA ALA A 275 -31.36 -38.46 4.68
C ALA A 275 -32.32 -37.28 4.42
N GLU A 276 -33.58 -37.59 4.73
CA GLU A 276 -34.74 -36.72 4.56
C GLU A 276 -34.72 -35.51 5.51
N LYS A 277 -35.30 -34.42 5.00
CA LYS A 277 -35.70 -33.20 5.71
C LYS A 277 -36.78 -33.50 6.73
N LYS A 278 -36.62 -32.95 7.96
CA LYS A 278 -37.75 -32.72 8.87
C LYS A 278 -37.87 -31.23 9.15
N THR A 279 -38.87 -30.68 8.51
CA THR A 279 -39.53 -29.39 8.86
C THR A 279 -40.30 -29.55 10.16
N LYS A 280 -40.07 -28.69 11.14
CA LYS A 280 -40.98 -28.52 12.27
C LYS A 280 -41.45 -27.09 12.33
N LYS A 281 -42.73 -26.94 12.00
CA LYS A 281 -43.61 -25.78 12.17
C LYS A 281 -43.95 -25.67 13.67
N LEU A 282 -43.77 -24.52 14.28
CA LEU A 282 -44.50 -24.20 15.50
C LEU A 282 -45.23 -22.87 15.33
N LYS A 283 -46.54 -22.93 15.54
CA LYS A 283 -47.49 -21.85 15.63
C LYS A 283 -47.55 -21.30 17.06
N SER A 284 -47.78 -19.98 17.14
CA SER A 284 -48.59 -19.23 18.09
C SER A 284 -48.47 -19.44 19.60
N ALA A 285 -48.06 -18.41 20.33
CA ALA A 285 -48.87 -17.65 21.25
C ALA A 285 -48.22 -16.29 21.45
#